data_fb8da6bc47026356f0c5e80c0d561010
#
_entry.id   fb8da6bc47026356f0c5e80c0d561010
#
_cell.length_a   1.000
_cell.length_b   1.000
_cell.length_c   1.000
_cell.angle_alpha   90.00
_cell.angle_beta   90.00
_cell.angle_gamma   90.00
#
_symmetry.space_group_name_H-M   'P 1'
#
loop_
_entity.id
_entity.type
_entity.pdbx_description
1 polymer ?
#
loop_
_entity_poly.entity_id
_entity_poly.type
_entity_poly.pdbx_seq_one_letter_code
_entity_poly.pdbx_strand_id
1 'polypeptide(L)' 'SFSMHDFRMVKGSTRTNLIFDVEVPRKTSYTDNEIVNWLKERIHELPGSKYFAVIQIDHEYY' A
#
# COMPACT_ATOMS: atom_id res chain seq x y z
N SER A 1 -8.76 -12.19 2.76
CA SER A 1 -8.59 -10.78 3.10
C SER A 1 -7.13 -10.39 3.10
N PHE A 2 -6.88 -9.13 2.81
CA PHE A 2 -5.53 -8.58 2.83
C PHE A 2 -5.22 -8.04 4.22
N SER A 3 -3.94 -8.09 4.61
CA SER A 3 -3.51 -7.47 5.86
C SER A 3 -2.31 -6.58 5.60
N MET A 4 -2.22 -5.51 6.39
CA MET A 4 -1.16 -4.52 6.25
C MET A 4 -0.16 -4.69 7.40
N HIS A 5 1.13 -4.67 7.06
CA HIS A 5 2.21 -4.86 8.02
C HIS A 5 3.27 -3.79 7.86
N ASP A 6 4.00 -3.52 8.95
CA ASP A 6 5.19 -2.66 8.95
C ASP A 6 4.92 -1.27 8.40
N PHE A 7 3.80 -0.70 8.82
CA PHE A 7 3.42 0.64 8.38
C PHE A 7 4.36 1.70 8.96
N ARG A 8 4.87 2.56 8.07
CA ARG A 8 5.70 3.70 8.47
C ARG A 8 5.28 4.92 7.68
N MET A 9 5.37 6.07 8.34
CA MET A 9 5.09 7.36 7.72
C MET A 9 6.36 8.20 7.79
N VAL A 10 6.82 8.69 6.63
CA VAL A 10 8.00 9.53 6.55
C VAL A 10 7.58 10.88 5.97
N LYS A 11 7.61 11.91 6.81
CA LYS A 11 7.26 13.26 6.40
C LYS A 11 8.43 13.97 5.77
N GLY A 12 8.24 14.47 4.54
CA GLY A 12 9.17 15.39 3.91
C GLY A 12 8.64 16.81 3.96
N SER A 13 9.35 17.73 3.32
CA SER A 13 8.95 19.14 3.31
C SER A 13 7.75 19.40 2.41
N THR A 14 7.55 18.61 1.36
CA THR A 14 6.48 18.83 0.40
C THR A 14 5.51 17.67 0.29
N ARG A 15 5.89 16.49 0.79
CA ARG A 15 5.05 15.30 0.69
C ARG A 15 5.33 14.35 1.85
N THR A 16 4.42 13.42 2.06
CA THR A 16 4.56 12.39 3.08
C THR A 16 4.54 11.03 2.40
N ASN A 17 5.54 10.21 2.68
CA ASN A 17 5.61 8.83 2.16
C ASN A 17 4.98 7.88 3.16
N LEU A 18 4.08 7.05 2.68
CA LEU A 18 3.48 5.96 3.45
C LEU A 18 4.10 4.66 2.95
N ILE A 19 4.81 3.98 3.83
CA ILE A 19 5.56 2.77 3.47
C ILE A 19 4.97 1.61 4.25
N PHE A 20 4.56 0.56 3.54
CA PHE A 20 3.96 -0.59 4.21
C PHE A 20 3.98 -1.83 3.31
N ASP A 21 3.85 -2.97 3.97
CA ASP A 21 3.72 -4.25 3.30
C ASP A 21 2.27 -4.69 3.32
N VAL A 22 1.82 -5.31 2.23
CA VAL A 22 0.48 -5.89 2.14
C VAL A 22 0.64 -7.38 1.94
N GLU A 23 0.11 -8.16 2.88
CA GLU A 23 0.10 -9.60 2.75
C GLU A 23 -1.14 -10.04 2.00
N VAL A 24 -0.93 -10.78 0.93
CA VAL A 24 -1.99 -11.18 0.01
C VAL A 24 -2.24 -12.67 0.16
N PRO A 25 -3.51 -13.09 0.27
CA PRO A 25 -3.81 -14.51 0.34
C PRO A 25 -3.27 -15.28 -0.87
N ARG A 26 -2.91 -16.52 -0.64
CA ARG A 26 -2.36 -17.39 -1.69
C ARG A 26 -3.28 -17.48 -2.90
N LYS A 27 -4.59 -17.55 -2.67
CA LYS A 27 -5.57 -17.62 -3.75
C LYS A 27 -6.26 -16.27 -3.88
N THR A 28 -5.73 -15.44 -4.75
CA THR A 28 -6.36 -14.17 -5.07
C THR A 28 -6.50 -14.08 -6.59
N SER A 29 -7.58 -13.45 -7.03
CA SER A 29 -7.79 -13.20 -8.45
C SER A 29 -7.17 -11.90 -8.92
N TYR A 30 -6.60 -11.11 -8.00
CA TYR A 30 -6.02 -9.81 -8.34
C TYR A 30 -4.52 -9.95 -8.57
N THR A 31 -4.01 -9.21 -9.56
CA THR A 31 -2.55 -9.12 -9.76
C THR A 31 -1.97 -8.11 -8.77
N ASP A 32 -0.64 -8.18 -8.58
CA ASP A 32 0.04 -7.22 -7.71
C ASP A 32 -0.18 -5.78 -8.18
N ASN A 33 -0.11 -5.55 -9.49
CA ASN A 33 -0.32 -4.22 -10.04
C ASN A 33 -1.74 -3.70 -9.77
N GLU A 34 -2.73 -4.55 -9.86
CA GLU A 34 -4.10 -4.17 -9.56
C GLU A 34 -4.25 -3.75 -8.10
N ILE A 35 -3.66 -4.53 -7.19
CA ILE A 35 -3.72 -4.23 -5.76
C ILE A 35 -3.01 -2.91 -5.45
N VAL A 36 -1.80 -2.73 -5.97
CA VAL A 36 -1.02 -1.52 -5.73
C VAL A 36 -1.73 -0.30 -6.29
N ASN A 37 -2.27 -0.39 -7.50
CA ASN A 37 -2.96 0.74 -8.11
C ASN A 37 -4.22 1.12 -7.34
N TRP A 38 -4.98 0.12 -6.87
CA TRP A 38 -6.18 0.39 -6.09
C TRP A 38 -5.84 1.10 -4.78
N LEU A 39 -4.79 0.64 -4.10
CA LEU A 39 -4.36 1.26 -2.85
C LEU A 39 -3.85 2.68 -3.07
N LYS A 40 -3.08 2.90 -4.14
CA LYS A 40 -2.58 4.24 -4.45
C LYS A 40 -3.71 5.21 -4.74
N GLU A 41 -4.76 4.77 -5.41
CA GLU A 41 -5.92 5.61 -5.66
C GLU A 41 -6.61 6.00 -4.36
N ARG A 42 -6.77 5.04 -3.44
CA ARG A 42 -7.38 5.35 -2.13
C ARG A 42 -6.54 6.34 -1.34
N ILE A 43 -5.22 6.21 -1.40
CA ILE A 43 -4.32 7.11 -0.69
C ILE A 43 -4.36 8.51 -1.28
N HIS A 44 -4.44 8.63 -2.60
CA HIS A 44 -4.55 9.94 -3.26
C HIS A 44 -5.83 10.68 -2.90
N GLU A 45 -6.86 9.98 -2.47
CA GLU A 45 -8.12 10.59 -2.07
C GLU A 45 -8.09 11.14 -0.64
N LEU A 46 -7.04 10.88 0.12
CA LEU A 46 -6.94 11.37 1.48
C LEU A 46 -6.75 12.89 1.49
N PRO A 47 -7.52 13.60 2.34
CA PRO A 47 -7.42 15.06 2.40
C PRO A 47 -6.16 15.51 3.11
N GLY A 48 -5.75 16.74 2.82
CA GLY A 48 -4.63 17.39 3.51
C GLY A 48 -3.35 17.30 2.72
N SER A 49 -2.34 16.64 3.29
CA SER A 49 -1.00 16.54 2.70
C SER A 49 -0.99 15.69 1.44
N LYS A 50 0.03 15.88 0.63
CA LYS A 50 0.26 14.98 -0.50
C LYS A 50 0.89 13.70 0.03
N TYR A 51 0.20 12.59 -0.18
CA TYR A 51 0.66 11.28 0.24
C TYR A 51 1.13 10.47 -0.95
N PHE A 52 2.27 9.79 -0.78
CA PHE A 52 2.81 8.86 -1.76
C PHE A 52 2.98 7.51 -1.09
N ALA A 53 2.55 6.47 -1.76
CA ALA A 53 2.62 5.13 -1.19
C ALA A 53 3.79 4.35 -1.75
N VAL A 54 4.55 3.71 -0.86
CA VAL A 54 5.55 2.72 -1.22
C VAL A 54 5.05 1.40 -0.65
N ILE A 55 4.60 0.52 -1.53
CA ILE A 55 3.88 -0.69 -1.14
C ILE A 55 4.64 -1.92 -1.60
N GLN A 56 4.91 -2.82 -0.67
CA GLN A 56 5.50 -4.12 -0.98
C GLN A 56 4.41 -5.18 -0.82
N ILE A 57 4.26 -6.01 -1.84
CA ILE A 57 3.29 -7.09 -1.81
C ILE A 57 4.00 -8.37 -1.39
N ASP A 58 3.50 -8.98 -0.31
CA ASP A 58 3.97 -10.28 0.16
C ASP A 58 2.87 -11.31 -0.05
N HIS A 59 3.22 -12.44 -0.62
CA HIS A 59 2.28 -13.52 -0.86
C HIS A 59 2.45 -14.60 0.18
N GLU A 60 1.32 -15.19 0.60
CA GLU A 60 1.36 -16.34 1.48
C GLU A 60 1.87 -17.55 0.71
N TYR A 61 2.72 -18.33 1.36
CA TYR A 61 3.30 -19.55 0.79
C TYR A 61 2.90 -20.75 1.64
N TYR A 62 1.73 -21.27 1.41
CA TYR A 62 1.28 -22.48 2.11
C TYR A 62 0.87 -23.57 1.16
#